data_a24caccd1b910231ba54050af361062e
#
_entry.id   a24caccd1b910231ba54050af361062e
#
_cell.length_a   1.000
_cell.length_b   1.000
_cell.length_c   1.000
_cell.angle_alpha   90.00
_cell.angle_beta   90.00
_cell.angle_gamma   90.00
#
_symmetry.space_group_name_H-M   'P 1'
#
loop_
_entity.id
_entity.type
_entity.pdbx_description
1 polymer ?
#
loop_
_entity_poly.entity_id
_entity_poly.type
_entity_poly.pdbx_seq_one_letter_code
_entity_poly.pdbx_strand_id
1 'polypeptide(L)'
;MEELLGRRVPWSAEAEQAVLGSCLIDPSCLPDVMTAVRGADFYLPQNREIFETIFSMFTFAKPIDPVTVLDEMKVRGVYHDESSQQYIRELMRLTPTAANVLKYAAIVRDQALLRNVISVCEETVEAASSGAGEAGDVLDLCEKKIYALRQDRVVGGLMPVSQVVNSVYSNLSELAASGQPIPGIPTGFRDVDRRIMGMNKGDFILVAARPGMGKTSIGLNICLNAAKATGKTVAIFSLEMSREQLVTRFLSSEGEIPLGNLLTGNLTMDEWKRTAHACAAVSSLDILVNDNPTLTVAEMNAQCRRLNNLGLVMIDYLQLMQGSGSKNSWASESRQQVVSDISRMMKIMAKELNVPVLCLSQLSRANEQRQDKRPMLSDLRESGSIEQDADIVMGIYREGYYNQEIENPNLTELIVLKNRHGETGKDNLQWQGEYTTFRDADRWHNE
;
A
#
# COMPACT_ATOMS: atom_id res chain seq x y z
N MET A 1 37.27 10.26 -12.96
CA MET A 1 35.90 10.78 -13.20
C MET A 1 35.39 11.69 -12.07
N GLU A 2 36.19 11.90 -11.01
CA GLU A 2 35.83 12.69 -9.81
C GLU A 2 35.95 14.22 -9.96
N GLU A 3 36.64 14.72 -10.99
CA GLU A 3 36.95 16.16 -11.12
C GLU A 3 36.09 16.96 -12.12
N LEU A 4 35.23 16.31 -12.89
CA LEU A 4 34.54 16.99 -14.03
C LEU A 4 33.40 17.94 -13.65
N LEU A 5 32.94 17.99 -12.39
CA LEU A 5 31.84 18.89 -11.98
C LEU A 5 32.09 19.64 -10.67
N GLY A 6 33.25 19.56 -10.04
CA GLY A 6 33.56 20.29 -8.80
C GLY A 6 32.65 19.92 -7.60
N ARG A 7 31.95 18.77 -7.66
CA ARG A 7 31.02 18.31 -6.60
C ARG A 7 31.76 17.35 -5.68
N ARG A 8 31.72 17.62 -4.38
CA ARG A 8 32.23 16.68 -3.36
C ARG A 8 31.27 15.49 -3.25
N VAL A 9 31.80 14.28 -3.42
CA VAL A 9 31.06 13.04 -3.16
C VAL A 9 30.73 12.97 -1.67
N PRO A 10 29.48 12.70 -1.26
CA PRO A 10 29.10 12.62 0.16
C PRO A 10 29.73 11.38 0.83
N TRP A 11 30.60 11.59 1.85
CA TRP A 11 31.18 10.56 2.70
C TRP A 11 31.77 11.16 3.99
N SER A 12 32.00 10.33 5.01
CA SER A 12 32.66 10.74 6.23
C SER A 12 33.64 9.65 6.66
N ALA A 13 34.96 9.95 6.55
CA ALA A 13 36.04 9.05 6.99
C ALA A 13 35.90 8.76 8.48
N GLU A 14 35.64 9.78 9.28
CA GLU A 14 35.55 9.68 10.73
C GLU A 14 34.41 8.76 11.17
N ALA A 15 33.27 8.86 10.49
CA ALA A 15 32.13 8.00 10.81
C ALA A 15 32.36 6.54 10.42
N GLU A 16 32.93 6.30 9.23
CA GLU A 16 33.30 4.94 8.79
C GLU A 16 34.32 4.28 9.73
N GLN A 17 35.37 5.02 10.08
CA GLN A 17 36.42 4.57 11.02
C GLN A 17 35.85 4.30 12.41
N ALA A 18 34.94 5.17 12.89
CA ALA A 18 34.30 5.01 14.19
C ALA A 18 33.39 3.78 14.25
N VAL A 19 32.69 3.45 13.18
CA VAL A 19 31.86 2.21 13.09
C VAL A 19 32.78 0.99 13.18
N LEU A 20 33.85 0.92 12.37
CA LEU A 20 34.76 -0.21 12.35
C LEU A 20 35.52 -0.36 13.67
N GLY A 21 36.03 0.75 14.22
CA GLY A 21 36.70 0.76 15.50
C GLY A 21 35.81 0.28 16.65
N SER A 22 34.53 0.69 16.66
CA SER A 22 33.54 0.20 17.62
C SER A 22 33.32 -1.30 17.55
N CYS A 23 33.20 -1.86 16.34
CA CYS A 23 33.06 -3.31 16.12
C CYS A 23 34.27 -4.12 16.59
N LEU A 24 35.49 -3.54 16.50
CA LEU A 24 36.73 -4.17 16.94
C LEU A 24 36.90 -4.11 18.46
N ILE A 25 36.41 -3.05 19.12
CA ILE A 25 36.55 -2.83 20.57
C ILE A 25 35.47 -3.58 21.33
N ASP A 26 34.26 -3.55 20.86
CA ASP A 26 33.10 -4.19 21.47
C ASP A 26 32.24 -4.95 20.44
N PRO A 27 32.57 -6.23 20.20
CA PRO A 27 31.82 -7.06 19.26
C PRO A 27 30.33 -7.24 19.62
N SER A 28 29.89 -6.90 20.83
CA SER A 28 28.48 -7.00 21.23
C SER A 28 27.58 -6.01 20.46
N CYS A 29 28.14 -4.95 19.87
CA CYS A 29 27.41 -4.00 19.06
C CYS A 29 27.15 -4.49 17.62
N LEU A 30 27.78 -5.59 17.19
CA LEU A 30 27.69 -6.09 15.81
C LEU A 30 26.27 -6.40 15.33
N PRO A 31 25.38 -7.06 16.09
CA PRO A 31 24.02 -7.29 15.64
C PRO A 31 23.29 -5.99 15.23
N ASP A 32 23.47 -4.93 16.01
CA ASP A 32 22.83 -3.63 15.76
C ASP A 32 23.47 -2.93 14.55
N VAL A 33 24.80 -2.98 14.44
CA VAL A 33 25.54 -2.40 13.30
C VAL A 33 25.18 -3.10 11.99
N MET A 34 25.08 -4.44 11.99
CA MET A 34 24.73 -5.25 10.82
C MET A 34 23.30 -4.96 10.32
N THR A 35 22.39 -4.51 11.18
CA THR A 35 21.07 -4.06 10.78
C THR A 35 21.05 -2.61 10.27
N ALA A 36 22.00 -1.78 10.69
CA ALA A 36 22.07 -0.37 10.40
C ALA A 36 22.80 -0.03 9.09
N VAL A 37 23.86 -0.75 8.75
CA VAL A 37 24.72 -0.50 7.58
C VAL A 37 25.13 -1.79 6.88
N ARG A 38 25.45 -1.70 5.59
CA ARG A 38 25.96 -2.78 4.74
C ARG A 38 27.36 -2.44 4.23
N GLY A 39 28.14 -3.42 3.77
CA GLY A 39 29.47 -3.19 3.19
C GLY A 39 29.45 -2.15 2.06
N ALA A 40 28.42 -2.16 1.21
CA ALA A 40 28.26 -1.19 0.12
C ALA A 40 28.06 0.27 0.60
N ASP A 41 27.70 0.50 1.85
CA ASP A 41 27.51 1.85 2.41
C ASP A 41 28.84 2.55 2.70
N PHE A 42 29.92 1.80 2.82
CA PHE A 42 31.26 2.35 3.03
C PHE A 42 31.86 2.87 1.72
N TYR A 43 32.32 4.11 1.75
CA TYR A 43 32.91 4.77 0.59
C TYR A 43 34.36 4.31 0.34
N LEU A 44 35.15 4.24 1.41
CA LEU A 44 36.53 3.81 1.31
C LEU A 44 36.61 2.30 1.07
N PRO A 45 37.29 1.83 -0.02
CA PRO A 45 37.41 0.40 -0.33
C PRO A 45 37.98 -0.40 0.83
N GLN A 46 39.01 0.14 1.49
CA GLN A 46 39.62 -0.49 2.64
C GLN A 46 38.64 -0.69 3.81
N ASN A 47 37.80 0.29 4.10
CA ASN A 47 36.79 0.20 5.16
C ASN A 47 35.72 -0.84 4.80
N ARG A 48 35.33 -0.89 3.55
CA ARG A 48 34.38 -1.91 3.03
C ARG A 48 34.92 -3.31 3.23
N GLU A 49 36.18 -3.56 2.83
CA GLU A 49 36.83 -4.87 2.95
C GLU A 49 36.94 -5.32 4.42
N ILE A 50 37.28 -4.40 5.32
CA ILE A 50 37.34 -4.68 6.77
C ILE A 50 35.94 -5.02 7.28
N PHE A 51 34.93 -4.21 6.92
CA PHE A 51 33.55 -4.46 7.36
C PHE A 51 33.02 -5.80 6.85
N GLU A 52 33.22 -6.13 5.57
CA GLU A 52 32.83 -7.41 4.98
C GLU A 52 33.56 -8.60 5.61
N THR A 53 34.80 -8.41 6.04
CA THR A 53 35.55 -9.43 6.78
C THR A 53 34.92 -9.65 8.16
N ILE A 54 34.64 -8.59 8.91
CA ILE A 54 33.98 -8.65 10.22
C ILE A 54 32.60 -9.28 10.08
N PHE A 55 31.81 -8.89 9.04
CA PHE A 55 30.50 -9.45 8.75
C PHE A 55 30.56 -10.97 8.50
N SER A 56 31.48 -11.41 7.70
CA SER A 56 31.70 -12.82 7.43
C SER A 56 32.07 -13.60 8.71
N MET A 57 33.02 -13.07 9.51
CA MET A 57 33.40 -13.69 10.77
C MET A 57 32.23 -13.81 11.75
N PHE A 58 31.39 -12.75 11.85
CA PHE A 58 30.19 -12.76 12.67
C PHE A 58 29.19 -13.81 12.20
N THR A 59 28.94 -13.91 10.89
CA THR A 59 28.00 -14.86 10.29
C THR A 59 28.42 -16.32 10.56
N PHE A 60 29.72 -16.60 10.59
CA PHE A 60 30.27 -17.94 10.87
C PHE A 60 30.62 -18.15 12.34
N ALA A 61 30.14 -17.26 13.23
CA ALA A 61 30.41 -17.31 14.68
C ALA A 61 31.91 -17.45 15.04
N LYS A 62 32.80 -16.84 14.24
CA LYS A 62 34.23 -16.77 14.53
C LYS A 62 34.49 -15.67 15.58
N PRO A 63 35.50 -15.83 16.47
CA PRO A 63 35.90 -14.78 17.40
C PRO A 63 36.36 -13.53 16.62
N ILE A 64 35.89 -12.36 17.07
CA ILE A 64 36.19 -11.08 16.42
C ILE A 64 37.03 -10.22 17.37
N ASP A 65 38.29 -10.09 17.05
CA ASP A 65 39.23 -9.21 17.67
C ASP A 65 40.26 -8.73 16.62
N PRO A 66 41.08 -7.72 16.90
CA PRO A 66 42.01 -7.17 15.93
C PRO A 66 42.98 -8.17 15.30
N VAL A 67 43.37 -9.22 16.04
CA VAL A 67 44.33 -10.22 15.57
C VAL A 67 43.62 -11.21 14.64
N THR A 68 42.47 -11.70 15.04
CA THR A 68 41.70 -12.66 14.25
C THR A 68 41.13 -12.02 12.97
N VAL A 69 40.77 -10.73 12.99
CA VAL A 69 40.32 -9.98 11.79
C VAL A 69 41.47 -9.83 10.81
N LEU A 70 42.69 -9.49 11.27
CA LEU A 70 43.88 -9.42 10.41
C LEU A 70 44.23 -10.77 9.77
N ASP A 71 44.06 -11.87 10.51
CA ASP A 71 44.31 -13.21 9.98
C ASP A 71 43.24 -13.60 8.93
N GLU A 72 41.98 -13.33 9.20
CA GLU A 72 40.90 -13.56 8.23
C GLU A 72 41.07 -12.69 6.97
N MET A 73 41.53 -11.45 7.09
CA MET A 73 41.85 -10.59 5.94
C MET A 73 42.95 -11.20 5.06
N LYS A 74 43.95 -11.89 5.65
CA LYS A 74 44.97 -12.63 4.89
C LYS A 74 44.36 -13.79 4.12
N VAL A 75 43.49 -14.58 4.79
CA VAL A 75 42.83 -15.72 4.17
C VAL A 75 41.94 -15.25 2.98
N ARG A 76 41.33 -14.09 3.10
CA ARG A 76 40.47 -13.50 2.05
C ARG A 76 41.25 -12.77 0.95
N GLY A 77 42.56 -12.61 1.10
CA GLY A 77 43.41 -11.92 0.11
C GLY A 77 43.25 -10.40 0.07
N VAL A 78 42.69 -9.80 1.11
CA VAL A 78 42.46 -8.34 1.26
C VAL A 78 43.43 -7.69 2.25
N TYR A 79 44.48 -8.40 2.65
CA TYR A 79 45.50 -7.93 3.57
C TYR A 79 46.67 -7.33 2.80
N HIS A 80 47.03 -6.09 3.14
CA HIS A 80 48.13 -5.34 2.53
C HIS A 80 49.25 -5.09 3.56
N ASP A 81 49.96 -6.14 3.98
CA ASP A 81 51.13 -6.13 4.86
C ASP A 81 51.04 -5.17 6.08
N GLU A 82 52.13 -4.43 6.35
CA GLU A 82 52.20 -3.52 7.50
C GLU A 82 51.13 -2.42 7.50
N SER A 83 50.64 -2.00 6.33
CA SER A 83 49.64 -0.93 6.22
C SER A 83 48.29 -1.34 6.81
N SER A 84 47.82 -2.57 6.58
CA SER A 84 46.59 -3.08 7.16
C SER A 84 46.66 -3.20 8.68
N GLN A 85 47.81 -3.64 9.19
CA GLN A 85 48.05 -3.76 10.63
C GLN A 85 48.09 -2.41 11.33
N GLN A 86 48.72 -1.42 10.69
CA GLN A 86 48.75 -0.05 11.21
C GLN A 86 47.37 0.58 11.20
N TYR A 87 46.61 0.36 10.15
CA TYR A 87 45.26 0.93 10.03
C TYR A 87 44.29 0.34 11.05
N ILE A 88 44.30 -0.96 11.30
CA ILE A 88 43.47 -1.57 12.36
C ILE A 88 43.79 -0.99 13.74
N ARG A 89 45.08 -0.76 14.04
CA ARG A 89 45.49 -0.09 15.30
C ARG A 89 44.98 1.35 15.36
N GLU A 90 45.01 2.07 14.25
CA GLU A 90 44.51 3.44 14.16
C GLU A 90 43.00 3.51 14.41
N LEU A 91 42.17 2.61 13.81
CA LEU A 91 40.74 2.49 14.05
C LEU A 91 40.42 2.33 15.54
N MET A 92 41.12 1.48 16.24
CA MET A 92 40.94 1.30 17.68
C MET A 92 41.34 2.53 18.50
N ARG A 93 42.39 3.25 18.07
CA ARG A 93 42.86 4.46 18.76
C ARG A 93 41.91 5.62 18.59
N LEU A 94 41.27 5.74 17.42
CA LEU A 94 40.31 6.81 17.10
C LEU A 94 38.97 6.60 17.79
N THR A 95 38.66 5.38 18.20
CA THR A 95 37.32 5.03 18.75
C THR A 95 37.45 4.58 20.20
N PRO A 96 37.35 5.47 21.18
CA PRO A 96 37.53 5.11 22.59
C PRO A 96 36.38 4.28 23.19
N THR A 97 35.19 4.29 22.56
CA THR A 97 34.00 3.59 23.04
C THR A 97 33.02 3.27 21.92
N ALA A 98 32.31 2.15 22.02
CA ALA A 98 31.26 1.74 21.09
C ALA A 98 29.85 2.37 21.39
N ALA A 99 29.72 3.15 22.46
CA ALA A 99 28.43 3.65 22.94
C ALA A 99 27.61 4.46 21.91
N ASN A 100 28.26 5.06 20.92
CA ASN A 100 27.61 5.88 19.89
C ASN A 100 27.62 5.24 18.49
N VAL A 101 27.95 3.96 18.38
CA VAL A 101 28.13 3.28 17.09
C VAL A 101 26.93 3.43 16.16
N LEU A 102 25.70 3.34 16.67
CA LEU A 102 24.48 3.51 15.87
C LEU A 102 24.34 4.92 15.28
N LYS A 103 24.83 5.95 15.96
CA LYS A 103 24.86 7.32 15.41
C LYS A 103 25.87 7.43 14.26
N TYR A 104 27.05 6.82 14.41
CA TYR A 104 28.04 6.78 13.34
C TYR A 104 27.55 5.95 12.15
N ALA A 105 26.94 4.80 12.39
CA ALA A 105 26.31 3.98 11.37
C ALA A 105 25.20 4.74 10.61
N ALA A 106 24.39 5.56 11.31
CA ALA A 106 23.39 6.41 10.67
C ALA A 106 24.03 7.44 9.73
N ILE A 107 25.16 8.06 10.13
CA ILE A 107 25.90 8.99 9.25
C ILE A 107 26.40 8.27 8.00
N VAL A 108 27.05 7.10 8.15
CA VAL A 108 27.55 6.31 7.02
C VAL A 108 26.43 5.97 6.05
N ARG A 109 25.30 5.49 6.56
CA ARG A 109 24.11 5.15 5.76
C ARG A 109 23.52 6.37 5.03
N ASP A 110 23.41 7.52 5.70
CA ASP A 110 22.84 8.73 5.09
C ASP A 110 23.76 9.26 3.97
N GLN A 111 25.10 9.20 4.16
CA GLN A 111 26.05 9.54 3.11
C GLN A 111 25.97 8.56 1.93
N ALA A 112 25.84 7.27 2.18
CA ALA A 112 25.64 6.26 1.15
C ALA A 112 24.36 6.50 0.35
N LEU A 113 23.25 6.85 1.03
CA LEU A 113 22.01 7.19 0.36
C LEU A 113 22.16 8.40 -0.57
N LEU A 114 22.86 9.45 -0.13
CA LEU A 114 23.13 10.61 -0.98
C LEU A 114 23.94 10.24 -2.21
N ARG A 115 24.93 9.35 -2.08
CA ARG A 115 25.69 8.81 -3.23
C ARG A 115 24.79 8.05 -4.21
N ASN A 116 23.90 7.20 -3.68
CA ASN A 116 22.97 6.44 -4.51
C ASN A 116 21.98 7.36 -5.24
N VAL A 117 21.49 8.42 -4.58
CA VAL A 117 20.65 9.45 -5.23
C VAL A 117 21.41 10.13 -6.36
N ILE A 118 22.68 10.53 -6.13
CA ILE A 118 23.52 11.15 -7.16
C ILE A 118 23.68 10.19 -8.34
N SER A 119 24.02 8.91 -8.10
CA SER A 119 24.18 7.90 -9.15
C SER A 119 22.91 7.73 -9.98
N VAL A 120 21.75 7.64 -9.35
CA VAL A 120 20.45 7.54 -10.06
C VAL A 120 20.17 8.78 -10.90
N CYS A 121 20.48 9.98 -10.40
CA CYS A 121 20.34 11.22 -11.16
C CYS A 121 21.28 11.28 -12.36
N GLU A 122 22.55 10.87 -12.19
CA GLU A 122 23.54 10.83 -13.28
C GLU A 122 23.14 9.84 -14.37
N GLU A 123 22.72 8.63 -14.00
CA GLU A 123 22.21 7.65 -14.96
C GLU A 123 20.96 8.14 -15.69
N THR A 124 20.10 8.89 -15.00
CA THR A 124 18.89 9.48 -15.62
C THR A 124 19.26 10.59 -16.61
N VAL A 125 20.23 11.44 -16.26
CA VAL A 125 20.76 12.47 -17.16
C VAL A 125 21.40 11.85 -18.40
N GLU A 126 22.18 10.77 -18.22
CA GLU A 126 22.79 10.05 -19.34
C GLU A 126 21.73 9.43 -20.27
N ALA A 127 20.71 8.76 -19.68
CA ALA A 127 19.61 8.19 -20.44
C ALA A 127 18.83 9.26 -21.24
N ALA A 128 18.54 10.38 -20.61
CA ALA A 128 17.84 11.51 -21.25
C ALA A 128 18.67 12.16 -22.35
N SER A 129 19.99 12.26 -22.16
CA SER A 129 20.91 12.91 -23.10
C SER A 129 21.26 12.03 -24.29
N SER A 130 21.22 10.70 -24.14
CA SER A 130 21.52 9.76 -25.21
C SER A 130 20.42 9.69 -26.29
N GLY A 131 19.22 10.20 -26.01
CA GLY A 131 18.07 10.12 -26.91
C GLY A 131 17.58 8.69 -27.19
N ALA A 132 18.02 7.71 -26.40
CA ALA A 132 17.67 6.31 -26.54
C ALA A 132 16.39 6.00 -25.75
N GLY A 133 15.21 6.19 -26.36
CA GLY A 133 13.91 5.85 -25.77
C GLY A 133 12.91 7.01 -25.80
N GLU A 134 11.65 6.71 -25.50
CA GLU A 134 10.62 7.73 -25.32
C GLU A 134 10.78 8.44 -23.97
N ALA A 135 10.39 9.72 -23.91
CA ALA A 135 10.51 10.51 -22.67
C ALA A 135 9.78 9.86 -21.49
N GLY A 136 8.69 9.13 -21.76
CA GLY A 136 7.94 8.34 -20.75
C GLY A 136 8.79 7.23 -20.13
N ASP A 137 9.53 6.48 -20.94
CA ASP A 137 10.37 5.36 -20.48
C ASP A 137 11.50 5.84 -19.56
N VAL A 138 12.09 7.00 -19.86
CA VAL A 138 13.15 7.61 -19.04
C VAL A 138 12.58 8.06 -17.69
N LEU A 139 11.38 8.66 -17.67
CA LEU A 139 10.68 9.05 -16.45
C LEU A 139 10.34 7.84 -15.59
N ASP A 140 9.79 6.79 -16.17
CA ASP A 140 9.43 5.55 -15.45
C ASP A 140 10.67 4.86 -14.86
N LEU A 141 11.79 4.86 -15.59
CA LEU A 141 13.06 4.32 -15.10
C LEU A 141 13.58 5.12 -13.90
N CYS A 142 13.52 6.45 -13.97
CA CYS A 142 13.91 7.34 -12.88
C CYS A 142 13.04 7.12 -11.64
N GLU A 143 11.71 7.09 -11.80
CA GLU A 143 10.79 6.85 -10.70
C GLU A 143 11.03 5.47 -10.05
N LYS A 144 11.21 4.42 -10.84
CA LYS A 144 11.56 3.08 -10.33
C LYS A 144 12.83 3.07 -9.50
N LYS A 145 13.90 3.71 -9.97
CA LYS A 145 15.19 3.73 -9.28
C LYS A 145 15.12 4.54 -7.98
N ILE A 146 14.50 5.72 -8.00
CA ILE A 146 14.29 6.54 -6.80
C ILE A 146 13.41 5.80 -5.78
N TYR A 147 12.40 5.08 -6.27
CA TYR A 147 11.54 4.25 -5.44
C TYR A 147 12.31 3.11 -4.75
N ALA A 148 13.18 2.43 -5.46
CA ALA A 148 14.03 1.36 -4.90
C ALA A 148 14.90 1.88 -3.75
N LEU A 149 15.46 3.09 -3.87
CA LEU A 149 16.23 3.73 -2.79
C LEU A 149 15.39 4.01 -1.53
N ARG A 150 14.09 4.25 -1.69
CA ARG A 150 13.17 4.44 -0.54
C ARG A 150 12.78 3.11 0.10
N GLN A 151 12.62 2.05 -0.68
CA GLN A 151 12.32 0.71 -0.14
C GLN A 151 13.47 0.12 0.67
N ASP A 152 14.71 0.33 0.26
CA ASP A 152 15.89 -0.08 1.05
C ASP A 152 15.96 0.59 2.44
N ARG A 153 15.24 1.70 2.65
CA ARG A 153 15.08 2.35 3.96
C ARG A 153 14.11 1.64 4.91
N VAL A 154 13.13 0.93 4.36
CA VAL A 154 12.06 0.24 5.13
C VAL A 154 12.36 -1.26 5.17
N VAL A 155 13.56 -1.63 5.56
CA VAL A 155 13.78 -2.97 6.08
C VAL A 155 13.25 -2.95 7.51
N GLY A 156 11.96 -3.25 7.66
CA GLY A 156 11.36 -3.52 8.96
C GLY A 156 12.06 -4.74 9.56
N GLY A 157 13.12 -4.52 10.31
CA GLY A 157 13.78 -5.55 11.12
C GLY A 157 12.79 -6.09 12.16
N LEU A 158 13.14 -7.21 12.78
CA LEU A 158 12.41 -7.73 13.94
C LEU A 158 12.40 -6.66 15.03
N MET A 159 11.19 -6.23 15.44
CA MET A 159 11.02 -5.29 16.55
C MET A 159 10.77 -6.05 17.85
N PRO A 160 11.42 -5.67 18.97
CA PRO A 160 11.11 -6.23 20.28
C PRO A 160 9.63 -6.01 20.61
N VAL A 161 8.96 -7.06 21.09
CA VAL A 161 7.53 -7.00 21.48
C VAL A 161 7.25 -5.87 22.47
N SER A 162 8.20 -5.55 23.38
CA SER A 162 8.07 -4.46 24.34
C SER A 162 7.83 -3.08 23.68
N GLN A 163 8.43 -2.82 22.52
CA GLN A 163 8.19 -1.57 21.79
C GLN A 163 6.81 -1.57 21.12
N VAL A 164 6.39 -2.73 20.59
CA VAL A 164 5.08 -2.89 19.95
C VAL A 164 3.95 -2.75 20.99
N VAL A 165 4.12 -3.31 22.18
CA VAL A 165 3.14 -3.20 23.29
C VAL A 165 2.85 -1.75 23.63
N ASN A 166 3.88 -0.90 23.71
CA ASN A 166 3.69 0.52 24.00
C ASN A 166 2.85 1.23 22.92
N SER A 167 3.09 0.95 21.64
CA SER A 167 2.30 1.52 20.54
C SER A 167 0.85 1.02 20.55
N VAL A 168 0.64 -0.27 20.84
CA VAL A 168 -0.71 -0.86 21.00
C VAL A 168 -1.45 -0.21 22.16
N TYR A 169 -0.79 -0.01 23.30
CA TYR A 169 -1.40 0.63 24.47
C TYR A 169 -1.79 2.09 24.19
N SER A 170 -0.93 2.85 23.49
CA SER A 170 -1.25 4.21 23.07
C SER A 170 -2.47 4.25 22.15
N ASN A 171 -2.53 3.37 21.14
CA ASN A 171 -3.67 3.26 20.24
C ASN A 171 -4.98 2.90 20.98
N LEU A 172 -4.92 1.98 21.93
CA LEU A 172 -6.09 1.63 22.78
C LEU A 172 -6.55 2.81 23.62
N SER A 173 -5.62 3.58 24.18
CA SER A 173 -5.93 4.78 24.95
C SER A 173 -6.58 5.87 24.09
N GLU A 174 -6.11 6.07 22.87
CA GLU A 174 -6.70 7.00 21.90
C GLU A 174 -8.11 6.57 21.49
N LEU A 175 -8.32 5.29 21.22
CA LEU A 175 -9.65 4.73 20.90
C LEU A 175 -10.63 4.92 22.05
N ALA A 176 -10.20 4.64 23.29
CA ALA A 176 -11.02 4.85 24.47
C ALA A 176 -11.39 6.33 24.68
N ALA A 177 -10.46 7.24 24.40
CA ALA A 177 -10.67 8.69 24.53
C ALA A 177 -11.53 9.28 23.41
N SER A 178 -11.48 8.70 22.20
CA SER A 178 -12.21 9.20 21.03
C SER A 178 -13.72 8.99 21.11
N GLY A 179 -14.18 8.03 21.93
CA GLY A 179 -15.60 7.66 22.03
C GLY A 179 -16.20 7.10 20.72
N GLN A 180 -15.36 6.80 19.74
CA GLN A 180 -15.83 6.22 18.47
C GLN A 180 -16.27 4.77 18.67
N PRO A 181 -17.44 4.37 18.12
CA PRO A 181 -17.98 3.03 18.33
C PRO A 181 -17.20 1.93 17.59
N ILE A 182 -16.39 2.29 16.60
CA ILE A 182 -15.60 1.37 15.78
C ILE A 182 -14.19 1.92 15.54
N PRO A 183 -13.16 1.05 15.52
CA PRO A 183 -11.77 1.48 15.34
C PRO A 183 -11.42 1.86 13.89
N GLY A 184 -12.10 1.26 12.90
CA GLY A 184 -11.84 1.47 11.47
C GLY A 184 -12.64 2.64 10.88
N ILE A 185 -12.38 2.94 9.62
CA ILE A 185 -13.17 3.90 8.83
C ILE A 185 -14.55 3.28 8.58
N PRO A 186 -15.66 3.98 8.88
CA PRO A 186 -16.98 3.42 8.70
C PRO A 186 -17.35 3.27 7.21
N THR A 187 -18.04 2.19 6.88
CA THR A 187 -18.70 2.02 5.57
C THR A 187 -19.95 2.89 5.45
N GLY A 188 -20.52 3.26 6.59
CA GLY A 188 -21.79 3.97 6.72
C GLY A 188 -23.00 3.05 6.81
N PHE A 189 -22.80 1.73 6.81
CA PHE A 189 -23.83 0.72 7.04
C PHE A 189 -23.65 0.13 8.44
N ARG A 190 -24.56 0.43 9.36
CA ARG A 190 -24.40 0.16 10.81
C ARG A 190 -24.10 -1.29 11.16
N ASP A 191 -24.83 -2.23 10.57
CA ASP A 191 -24.68 -3.64 10.92
C ASP A 191 -23.41 -4.23 10.28
N VAL A 192 -23.08 -3.79 9.07
CA VAL A 192 -21.80 -4.11 8.41
C VAL A 192 -20.63 -3.59 9.25
N ASP A 193 -20.68 -2.33 9.66
CA ASP A 193 -19.62 -1.69 10.45
C ASP A 193 -19.40 -2.39 11.79
N ARG A 194 -20.47 -2.86 12.46
CA ARG A 194 -20.33 -3.67 13.67
C ARG A 194 -19.65 -5.01 13.42
N ARG A 195 -19.96 -5.67 12.29
CA ARG A 195 -19.44 -6.98 11.94
C ARG A 195 -17.96 -6.93 11.57
N ILE A 196 -17.56 -5.93 10.76
CA ILE A 196 -16.18 -5.82 10.29
C ILE A 196 -15.32 -4.89 11.15
N MET A 197 -15.88 -4.25 12.19
CA MET A 197 -15.23 -3.22 13.03
C MET A 197 -14.75 -2.01 12.21
N GLY A 198 -15.46 -1.67 11.11
CA GLY A 198 -15.04 -0.69 10.12
C GLY A 198 -13.87 -1.18 9.25
N MET A 199 -13.45 -0.34 8.30
CA MET A 199 -12.31 -0.62 7.41
C MET A 199 -11.01 -0.20 8.09
N ASN A 200 -10.16 -1.16 8.46
CA ASN A 200 -8.96 -0.89 9.23
C ASN A 200 -7.78 -0.53 8.32
N LYS A 201 -6.79 0.15 8.89
CA LYS A 201 -5.55 0.49 8.20
C LYS A 201 -4.82 -0.78 7.74
N GLY A 202 -4.37 -0.78 6.49
CA GLY A 202 -3.67 -1.91 5.89
C GLY A 202 -4.56 -3.07 5.46
N ASP A 203 -5.90 -2.94 5.55
CA ASP A 203 -6.83 -3.95 5.07
C ASP A 203 -7.00 -3.88 3.55
N PHE A 204 -6.98 -5.04 2.93
CA PHE A 204 -7.44 -5.25 1.57
C PHE A 204 -8.86 -5.82 1.60
N ILE A 205 -9.83 -5.03 1.16
CA ILE A 205 -11.26 -5.32 1.24
C ILE A 205 -11.79 -5.54 -0.17
N LEU A 206 -12.48 -6.66 -0.39
CA LEU A 206 -13.08 -6.98 -1.67
C LEU A 206 -14.60 -6.93 -1.58
N VAL A 207 -15.23 -6.21 -2.51
CA VAL A 207 -16.69 -6.27 -2.72
C VAL A 207 -16.97 -6.91 -4.06
N ALA A 208 -17.62 -8.07 -4.04
CA ALA A 208 -17.87 -8.88 -5.20
C ALA A 208 -19.37 -8.96 -5.53
N ALA A 209 -19.71 -8.85 -6.81
CA ALA A 209 -21.09 -8.96 -7.26
C ALA A 209 -21.18 -9.41 -8.72
N ARG A 210 -22.37 -9.90 -9.10
CA ARG A 210 -22.73 -10.05 -10.51
C ARG A 210 -23.05 -8.67 -11.13
N PRO A 211 -22.91 -8.52 -12.46
CA PRO A 211 -23.36 -7.29 -13.15
C PRO A 211 -24.80 -6.93 -12.81
N GLY A 212 -25.07 -5.64 -12.64
CA GLY A 212 -26.40 -5.13 -12.31
C GLY A 212 -26.83 -5.24 -10.85
N MET A 213 -26.03 -5.85 -9.96
CA MET A 213 -26.34 -5.97 -8.53
C MET A 213 -26.06 -4.69 -7.71
N GLY A 214 -25.42 -3.67 -8.29
CA GLY A 214 -25.08 -2.42 -7.61
C GLY A 214 -23.67 -2.35 -7.04
N LYS A 215 -22.72 -3.14 -7.57
CA LYS A 215 -21.31 -3.19 -7.13
C LYS A 215 -20.66 -1.79 -7.03
N THR A 216 -20.69 -1.02 -8.12
CA THR A 216 -20.12 0.35 -8.15
C THR A 216 -20.88 1.28 -7.21
N SER A 217 -22.22 1.14 -7.12
CA SER A 217 -23.04 1.97 -6.24
C SER A 217 -22.68 1.81 -4.76
N ILE A 218 -22.51 0.57 -4.27
CA ILE A 218 -22.13 0.35 -2.87
C ILE A 218 -20.70 0.88 -2.60
N GLY A 219 -19.76 0.71 -3.55
CA GLY A 219 -18.43 1.26 -3.44
C GLY A 219 -18.44 2.79 -3.34
N LEU A 220 -19.25 3.46 -4.17
CA LEU A 220 -19.40 4.92 -4.13
C LEU A 220 -20.09 5.38 -2.83
N ASN A 221 -21.11 4.66 -2.33
CA ASN A 221 -21.73 4.98 -1.04
C ASN A 221 -20.70 4.87 0.10
N ILE A 222 -19.89 3.82 0.12
CA ILE A 222 -18.82 3.66 1.11
C ILE A 222 -17.82 4.82 1.03
N CYS A 223 -17.38 5.21 -0.18
CA CYS A 223 -16.47 6.34 -0.37
C CYS A 223 -17.06 7.66 0.14
N LEU A 224 -18.31 7.94 -0.18
CA LEU A 224 -19.01 9.15 0.26
C LEU A 224 -19.14 9.17 1.79
N ASN A 225 -19.55 8.07 2.40
CA ASN A 225 -19.70 7.92 3.84
C ASN A 225 -18.36 8.04 4.56
N ALA A 226 -17.30 7.39 4.04
CA ALA A 226 -15.96 7.47 4.60
C ALA A 226 -15.40 8.91 4.57
N ALA A 227 -15.57 9.63 3.46
CA ALA A 227 -15.14 11.02 3.33
C ALA A 227 -15.89 11.92 4.33
N LYS A 228 -17.21 11.78 4.45
CA LYS A 228 -18.06 12.53 5.40
C LYS A 228 -17.69 12.25 6.86
N ALA A 229 -17.49 11.00 7.21
CA ALA A 229 -17.26 10.59 8.59
C ALA A 229 -15.87 10.96 9.10
N THR A 230 -14.85 10.97 8.21
CA THR A 230 -13.45 11.13 8.63
C THR A 230 -12.83 12.46 8.24
N GLY A 231 -13.37 13.18 7.26
CA GLY A 231 -12.74 14.35 6.67
C GLY A 231 -11.38 14.07 6.00
N LYS A 232 -11.11 12.79 5.67
CA LYS A 232 -9.88 12.37 5.01
C LYS A 232 -10.08 12.27 3.51
N THR A 233 -8.96 12.33 2.78
CA THR A 233 -8.93 12.13 1.34
C THR A 233 -9.34 10.71 0.97
N VAL A 234 -10.30 10.59 0.04
CA VAL A 234 -10.69 9.32 -0.57
C VAL A 234 -10.23 9.31 -2.02
N ALA A 235 -9.35 8.40 -2.39
CA ALA A 235 -8.87 8.24 -3.76
C ALA A 235 -9.66 7.14 -4.48
N ILE A 236 -10.25 7.48 -5.64
CA ILE A 236 -11.06 6.57 -6.45
C ILE A 236 -10.36 6.37 -7.79
N PHE A 237 -10.03 5.12 -8.12
CA PHE A 237 -9.56 4.70 -9.42
C PHE A 237 -10.66 3.93 -10.14
N SER A 238 -11.19 4.52 -11.20
CA SER A 238 -12.25 3.93 -12.01
C SER A 238 -11.72 3.53 -13.37
N LEU A 239 -11.69 2.22 -13.62
CA LEU A 239 -11.23 1.67 -14.90
C LEU A 239 -12.40 1.41 -15.87
N GLU A 240 -13.65 1.53 -15.40
CA GLU A 240 -14.87 1.25 -16.17
C GLU A 240 -15.67 2.52 -16.49
N MET A 241 -15.77 3.44 -15.54
CA MET A 241 -16.64 4.62 -15.65
C MET A 241 -15.83 5.92 -15.67
N SER A 242 -16.29 6.91 -16.46
CA SER A 242 -15.70 8.25 -16.43
C SER A 242 -15.96 8.98 -15.12
N ARG A 243 -15.12 9.96 -14.82
CA ARG A 243 -15.25 10.81 -13.60
C ARG A 243 -16.59 11.54 -13.57
N GLU A 244 -17.10 11.98 -14.71
CA GLU A 244 -18.41 12.65 -14.82
C GLU A 244 -19.55 11.71 -14.44
N GLN A 245 -19.49 10.45 -14.89
CA GLN A 245 -20.48 9.43 -14.53
C GLN A 245 -20.48 9.12 -13.03
N LEU A 246 -19.28 9.05 -12.42
CA LEU A 246 -19.16 8.83 -10.98
C LEU A 246 -19.72 9.99 -10.17
N VAL A 247 -19.36 11.23 -10.54
CA VAL A 247 -19.88 12.43 -9.88
C VAL A 247 -21.39 12.54 -10.05
N THR A 248 -21.95 12.23 -11.22
CA THR A 248 -23.41 12.21 -11.43
C THR A 248 -24.11 11.23 -10.48
N ARG A 249 -23.51 10.06 -10.22
CA ARG A 249 -24.03 9.10 -9.24
C ARG A 249 -23.90 9.61 -7.80
N PHE A 250 -22.83 10.32 -7.45
CA PHE A 250 -22.75 10.98 -6.15
C PHE A 250 -23.85 12.01 -5.96
N LEU A 251 -24.11 12.83 -6.98
CA LEU A 251 -25.20 13.83 -6.92
C LEU A 251 -26.59 13.18 -6.83
N SER A 252 -26.82 12.09 -7.57
CA SER A 252 -28.06 11.31 -7.50
C SER A 252 -28.28 10.73 -6.10
N SER A 253 -27.26 10.11 -5.51
CA SER A 253 -27.32 9.52 -4.18
C SER A 253 -27.46 10.56 -3.08
N GLU A 254 -26.71 11.65 -3.14
CA GLU A 254 -26.68 12.70 -2.11
C GLU A 254 -27.93 13.57 -2.13
N GLY A 255 -28.38 13.92 -3.33
CA GLY A 255 -29.55 14.78 -3.52
C GLY A 255 -30.87 14.04 -3.55
N GLU A 256 -30.88 12.70 -3.52
CA GLU A 256 -32.05 11.85 -3.75
C GLU A 256 -32.81 12.26 -5.04
N ILE A 257 -32.04 12.41 -6.12
CA ILE A 257 -32.53 12.81 -7.44
C ILE A 257 -32.44 11.61 -8.36
N PRO A 258 -33.51 11.23 -9.06
CA PRO A 258 -33.47 10.12 -10.00
C PRO A 258 -32.35 10.30 -11.02
N LEU A 259 -31.47 9.27 -11.14
CA LEU A 259 -30.31 9.33 -12.03
C LEU A 259 -30.71 9.66 -13.48
N GLY A 260 -31.86 9.13 -13.95
CA GLY A 260 -32.37 9.41 -15.28
C GLY A 260 -32.65 10.91 -15.50
N ASN A 261 -33.15 11.61 -14.49
CA ASN A 261 -33.42 13.05 -14.58
C ASN A 261 -32.14 13.86 -14.68
N LEU A 262 -31.08 13.47 -13.91
CA LEU A 262 -29.76 14.09 -13.99
C LEU A 262 -29.09 13.87 -15.36
N LEU A 263 -29.20 12.66 -15.91
CA LEU A 263 -28.61 12.33 -17.22
C LEU A 263 -29.32 13.02 -18.40
N THR A 264 -30.63 13.24 -18.30
CA THR A 264 -31.42 13.91 -19.36
C THR A 264 -31.52 15.41 -19.17
N GLY A 265 -31.15 15.94 -18.00
CA GLY A 265 -31.34 17.34 -17.63
C GLY A 265 -32.82 17.73 -17.38
N ASN A 266 -33.72 16.75 -17.34
CA ASN A 266 -35.15 16.99 -17.12
C ASN A 266 -35.44 17.06 -15.60
N LEU A 267 -35.04 18.16 -14.98
CA LEU A 267 -35.15 18.39 -13.55
C LEU A 267 -36.27 19.38 -13.25
N THR A 268 -37.09 19.05 -12.24
CA THR A 268 -38.03 19.98 -11.63
C THR A 268 -37.29 21.10 -10.86
N MET A 269 -38.01 22.18 -10.53
CA MET A 269 -37.43 23.29 -9.73
C MET A 269 -36.95 22.82 -8.35
N ASP A 270 -37.60 21.84 -7.76
CA ASP A 270 -37.18 21.27 -6.48
C ASP A 270 -35.93 20.40 -6.65
N GLU A 271 -35.88 19.56 -7.68
CA GLU A 271 -34.70 18.78 -8.00
C GLU A 271 -33.49 19.67 -8.33
N TRP A 272 -33.68 20.80 -9.00
CA TRP A 272 -32.63 21.79 -9.21
C TRP A 272 -32.05 22.34 -7.89
N LYS A 273 -32.92 22.65 -6.91
CA LYS A 273 -32.46 23.07 -5.57
C LYS A 273 -31.68 21.97 -4.87
N ARG A 274 -32.20 20.72 -4.88
CA ARG A 274 -31.52 19.56 -4.29
C ARG A 274 -30.18 19.28 -4.98
N THR A 275 -30.13 19.43 -6.31
CA THR A 275 -28.85 19.31 -7.07
C THR A 275 -27.84 20.34 -6.60
N ALA A 276 -28.23 21.61 -6.42
CA ALA A 276 -27.35 22.65 -5.95
C ALA A 276 -26.81 22.36 -4.53
N HIS A 277 -27.66 21.86 -3.63
CA HIS A 277 -27.21 21.42 -2.29
C HIS A 277 -26.29 20.21 -2.35
N ALA A 278 -26.60 19.21 -3.17
CA ALA A 278 -25.75 18.04 -3.37
C ALA A 278 -24.40 18.42 -3.96
N CYS A 279 -24.35 19.33 -4.94
CA CYS A 279 -23.10 19.87 -5.48
C CYS A 279 -22.25 20.54 -4.40
N ALA A 280 -22.84 21.39 -3.56
CA ALA A 280 -22.13 22.03 -2.47
C ALA A 280 -21.60 21.00 -1.46
N ALA A 281 -22.41 20.02 -1.07
CA ALA A 281 -22.03 18.95 -0.15
C ALA A 281 -20.88 18.09 -0.70
N VAL A 282 -21.00 17.57 -1.93
CA VAL A 282 -19.98 16.72 -2.55
C VAL A 282 -18.70 17.50 -2.81
N SER A 283 -18.77 18.76 -3.24
CA SER A 283 -17.59 19.61 -3.50
C SER A 283 -16.82 19.95 -2.22
N SER A 284 -17.45 19.87 -1.05
CA SER A 284 -16.76 20.11 0.24
C SER A 284 -15.98 18.90 0.73
N LEU A 285 -16.14 17.72 0.10
CA LEU A 285 -15.45 16.49 0.46
C LEU A 285 -14.14 16.38 -0.31
N ASP A 286 -13.12 15.85 0.36
CA ASP A 286 -11.82 15.58 -0.28
C ASP A 286 -11.85 14.21 -0.98
N ILE A 287 -12.50 14.16 -2.14
CA ILE A 287 -12.61 12.96 -2.99
C ILE A 287 -11.86 13.22 -4.30
N LEU A 288 -10.85 12.42 -4.57
CA LEU A 288 -10.04 12.49 -5.79
C LEU A 288 -10.40 11.31 -6.72
N VAL A 289 -10.64 11.61 -7.98
CA VAL A 289 -11.04 10.60 -8.99
C VAL A 289 -10.03 10.55 -10.12
N ASN A 290 -9.56 9.35 -10.45
CA ASN A 290 -8.79 9.06 -11.64
C ASN A 290 -9.52 7.99 -12.47
N ASP A 291 -9.82 8.31 -13.75
CA ASP A 291 -10.56 7.45 -14.67
C ASP A 291 -9.68 6.93 -15.84
N ASN A 292 -8.37 6.92 -15.65
CA ASN A 292 -7.47 6.33 -16.64
C ASN A 292 -7.55 4.79 -16.61
N PRO A 293 -8.02 4.12 -17.69
CA PRO A 293 -8.25 2.67 -17.71
C PRO A 293 -6.96 1.85 -17.81
N THR A 294 -5.81 2.49 -18.05
CA THR A 294 -4.52 1.79 -18.25
C THR A 294 -3.61 1.79 -17.04
N LEU A 295 -4.07 2.35 -15.90
CA LEU A 295 -3.27 2.46 -14.69
C LEU A 295 -2.91 1.09 -14.10
N THR A 296 -1.65 0.94 -13.76
CA THR A 296 -1.12 -0.18 -12.98
C THR A 296 -1.24 0.08 -11.47
N VAL A 297 -1.18 -0.99 -10.66
CA VAL A 297 -1.17 -0.85 -9.18
C VAL A 297 -0.01 0.00 -8.69
N ALA A 298 1.16 -0.10 -9.34
CA ALA A 298 2.34 0.68 -8.99
C ALA A 298 2.12 2.18 -9.19
N GLU A 299 1.51 2.57 -10.31
CA GLU A 299 1.17 3.98 -10.60
C GLU A 299 0.09 4.51 -9.64
N MET A 300 -0.95 3.70 -9.34
CA MET A 300 -1.95 4.05 -8.34
C MET A 300 -1.30 4.30 -6.97
N ASN A 301 -0.41 3.40 -6.55
CA ASN A 301 0.33 3.53 -5.30
C ASN A 301 1.21 4.79 -5.28
N ALA A 302 1.91 5.09 -6.39
CA ALA A 302 2.72 6.29 -6.52
C ALA A 302 1.90 7.59 -6.40
N GLN A 303 0.69 7.63 -7.01
CA GLN A 303 -0.23 8.76 -6.86
C GLN A 303 -0.71 8.91 -5.42
N CYS A 304 -1.15 7.81 -4.79
CA CYS A 304 -1.63 7.82 -3.41
C CYS A 304 -0.59 8.27 -2.39
N ARG A 305 0.69 7.93 -2.59
CA ARG A 305 1.80 8.35 -1.71
C ARG A 305 2.04 9.86 -1.67
N ARG A 306 1.61 10.58 -2.68
CA ARG A 306 1.72 12.05 -2.74
C ARG A 306 0.64 12.75 -1.91
N LEU A 307 -0.37 12.00 -1.43
CA LEU A 307 -1.49 12.53 -0.65
C LEU A 307 -1.17 12.49 0.84
N ASN A 308 -1.27 13.63 1.51
CA ASN A 308 -0.86 13.77 2.92
C ASN A 308 -1.91 13.24 3.92
N ASN A 309 -3.20 13.24 3.56
CA ASN A 309 -4.31 12.89 4.46
C ASN A 309 -5.17 11.76 3.89
N LEU A 310 -4.54 10.79 3.23
CA LEU A 310 -5.26 9.67 2.61
C LEU A 310 -5.95 8.82 3.68
N GLY A 311 -7.24 8.54 3.48
CA GLY A 311 -8.06 7.71 4.36
C GLY A 311 -8.49 6.39 3.73
N LEU A 312 -8.88 6.40 2.45
CA LEU A 312 -9.40 5.23 1.75
C LEU A 312 -8.96 5.27 0.29
N VAL A 313 -8.64 4.11 -0.27
CA VAL A 313 -8.48 3.93 -1.72
C VAL A 313 -9.57 2.99 -2.21
N MET A 314 -10.30 3.39 -3.27
CA MET A 314 -11.26 2.53 -3.96
C MET A 314 -10.81 2.27 -5.39
N ILE A 315 -10.98 1.03 -5.87
CA ILE A 315 -10.61 0.60 -7.22
C ILE A 315 -11.77 -0.15 -7.86
N ASP A 316 -12.30 0.34 -8.99
CA ASP A 316 -13.38 -0.26 -9.77
C ASP A 316 -12.90 -0.57 -11.19
N TYR A 317 -12.64 -1.80 -11.59
CA TYR A 317 -12.63 -3.07 -10.87
C TYR A 317 -11.42 -3.92 -11.28
N LEU A 318 -11.06 -4.87 -10.48
CA LEU A 318 -9.82 -5.64 -10.52
C LEU A 318 -9.54 -6.36 -11.85
N GLN A 319 -10.58 -6.92 -12.50
CA GLN A 319 -10.41 -7.70 -13.73
C GLN A 319 -10.10 -6.87 -14.98
N LEU A 320 -10.22 -5.52 -14.94
CA LEU A 320 -9.82 -4.64 -16.04
C LEU A 320 -8.34 -4.25 -15.97
N MET A 321 -7.69 -4.49 -14.83
CA MET A 321 -6.30 -4.09 -14.64
C MET A 321 -5.35 -4.92 -15.52
N GLN A 322 -4.32 -4.23 -16.01
CA GLN A 322 -3.23 -4.85 -16.75
C GLN A 322 -2.10 -5.25 -15.80
N GLY A 323 -1.50 -6.43 -16.03
CA GLY A 323 -0.31 -6.84 -15.29
C GLY A 323 0.90 -5.96 -15.62
N SER A 324 1.85 -5.87 -14.70
CA SER A 324 3.07 -5.04 -14.84
C SER A 324 4.13 -5.59 -15.81
N GLY A 325 3.81 -6.60 -16.63
CA GLY A 325 4.73 -7.22 -17.60
C GLY A 325 4.84 -6.44 -18.90
N SER A 326 6.02 -6.47 -19.54
CA SER A 326 6.28 -5.93 -20.88
C SER A 326 5.29 -6.49 -21.90
N LYS A 327 4.86 -5.66 -22.85
CA LYS A 327 3.90 -6.00 -23.94
C LYS A 327 4.20 -7.29 -24.72
N ASN A 328 5.42 -7.83 -24.60
CA ASN A 328 5.87 -9.05 -25.27
C ASN A 328 5.75 -10.34 -24.44
N SER A 329 5.47 -10.27 -23.12
CA SER A 329 5.35 -11.47 -22.24
C SER A 329 3.91 -12.01 -22.13
N TRP A 330 2.92 -11.30 -22.63
CA TRP A 330 1.49 -11.59 -22.50
C TRP A 330 1.01 -12.87 -23.19
N ALA A 331 1.79 -13.44 -24.08
CA ALA A 331 1.41 -14.65 -24.83
C ALA A 331 1.53 -15.96 -23.99
N SER A 332 2.17 -15.93 -22.81
CA SER A 332 2.47 -17.14 -22.02
C SER A 332 1.92 -17.15 -20.59
N GLU A 333 1.48 -16.02 -20.04
CA GLU A 333 0.93 -15.98 -18.67
C GLU A 333 -0.57 -16.24 -18.65
N SER A 334 -1.02 -17.16 -17.79
CA SER A 334 -2.45 -17.39 -17.60
C SER A 334 -3.09 -16.17 -16.92
N ARG A 335 -4.30 -15.77 -17.34
CA ARG A 335 -5.06 -14.68 -16.73
C ARG A 335 -5.20 -14.83 -15.21
N GLN A 336 -5.22 -16.06 -14.71
CA GLN A 336 -5.23 -16.35 -13.27
C GLN A 336 -3.98 -15.85 -12.56
N GLN A 337 -2.81 -15.95 -13.21
CA GLN A 337 -1.54 -15.50 -12.64
C GLN A 337 -1.49 -13.97 -12.54
N VAL A 338 -1.91 -13.27 -13.59
CA VAL A 338 -2.01 -11.80 -13.59
C VAL A 338 -2.91 -11.28 -12.48
N VAL A 339 -4.08 -11.90 -12.30
CA VAL A 339 -5.01 -11.53 -11.22
C VAL A 339 -4.44 -11.85 -9.84
N SER A 340 -3.68 -12.93 -9.71
CA SER A 340 -2.93 -13.27 -8.48
C SER A 340 -1.93 -12.19 -8.10
N ASP A 341 -1.12 -11.76 -9.06
CA ASP A 341 -0.09 -10.75 -8.83
C ASP A 341 -0.72 -9.39 -8.47
N ILE A 342 -1.79 -9.02 -9.17
CA ILE A 342 -2.55 -7.79 -8.86
C ILE A 342 -3.10 -7.84 -7.43
N SER A 343 -3.73 -8.96 -7.03
CA SER A 343 -4.27 -9.14 -5.69
C SER A 343 -3.21 -8.96 -4.61
N ARG A 344 -2.06 -9.61 -4.79
CA ARG A 344 -0.92 -9.47 -3.89
C ARG A 344 -0.41 -8.02 -3.83
N MET A 345 -0.30 -7.35 -4.98
CA MET A 345 0.12 -5.94 -5.04
C MET A 345 -0.86 -5.01 -4.33
N MET A 346 -2.19 -5.28 -4.41
CA MET A 346 -3.22 -4.53 -3.66
C MET A 346 -3.02 -4.66 -2.14
N LYS A 347 -2.74 -5.88 -1.66
CA LYS A 347 -2.45 -6.09 -0.23
C LYS A 347 -1.17 -5.40 0.21
N ILE A 348 -0.14 -5.40 -0.63
CA ILE A 348 1.10 -4.65 -0.36
C ILE A 348 0.80 -3.16 -0.31
N MET A 349 0.07 -2.62 -1.29
CA MET A 349 -0.33 -1.22 -1.35
C MET A 349 -1.09 -0.77 -0.09
N ALA A 350 -2.05 -1.56 0.38
CA ALA A 350 -2.79 -1.27 1.60
C ALA A 350 -1.85 -1.16 2.82
N LYS A 351 -0.91 -2.09 2.97
CA LYS A 351 0.07 -2.08 4.06
C LYS A 351 1.05 -0.90 3.96
N GLU A 352 1.56 -0.60 2.77
CA GLU A 352 2.52 0.48 2.55
C GLU A 352 1.92 1.86 2.78
N LEU A 353 0.71 2.08 2.28
CA LEU A 353 -0.02 3.34 2.48
C LEU A 353 -0.61 3.44 3.90
N ASN A 354 -0.70 2.31 4.62
CA ASN A 354 -1.34 2.21 5.94
C ASN A 354 -2.78 2.74 5.95
N VAL A 355 -3.53 2.44 4.87
CA VAL A 355 -4.95 2.78 4.69
C VAL A 355 -5.70 1.57 4.13
N PRO A 356 -7.03 1.44 4.33
CA PRO A 356 -7.81 0.42 3.67
C PRO A 356 -7.83 0.63 2.16
N VAL A 357 -7.76 -0.49 1.42
CA VAL A 357 -7.96 -0.54 -0.03
C VAL A 357 -9.20 -1.34 -0.32
N LEU A 358 -10.24 -0.67 -0.81
CA LEU A 358 -11.52 -1.25 -1.24
C LEU A 358 -11.45 -1.55 -2.72
N CYS A 359 -11.49 -2.82 -3.10
CA CYS A 359 -11.48 -3.23 -4.50
C CYS A 359 -12.81 -3.88 -4.87
N LEU A 360 -13.34 -3.50 -6.01
CA LEU A 360 -14.54 -4.11 -6.56
C LEU A 360 -14.15 -5.26 -7.49
N SER A 361 -14.95 -6.34 -7.48
CA SER A 361 -14.71 -7.53 -8.29
C SER A 361 -15.99 -8.08 -8.88
N GLN A 362 -15.91 -8.65 -10.06
CA GLN A 362 -17.02 -9.33 -10.67
C GLN A 362 -16.98 -10.83 -10.37
N LEU A 363 -18.10 -11.39 -9.93
CA LEU A 363 -18.24 -12.83 -9.71
C LEU A 363 -18.32 -13.63 -11.01
N SER A 364 -17.84 -14.86 -11.01
CA SER A 364 -17.94 -15.77 -12.13
C SER A 364 -19.40 -16.10 -12.45
N ARG A 365 -19.67 -16.57 -13.69
CA ARG A 365 -21.05 -16.97 -14.09
C ARG A 365 -21.53 -18.27 -13.41
N ALA A 366 -20.65 -19.00 -12.75
CA ALA A 366 -20.96 -20.27 -12.12
C ALA A 366 -22.03 -20.18 -11.02
N ASN A 367 -22.12 -19.02 -10.32
CA ASN A 367 -23.13 -18.82 -9.29
C ASN A 367 -24.57 -18.80 -9.86
N GLU A 368 -24.77 -18.37 -11.11
CA GLU A 368 -26.10 -18.32 -11.75
C GLU A 368 -26.66 -19.70 -12.10
N GLN A 369 -25.78 -20.70 -12.20
CA GLN A 369 -26.15 -22.09 -12.50
C GLN A 369 -26.62 -22.87 -11.25
N ARG A 370 -26.38 -22.30 -10.06
CA ARG A 370 -26.81 -22.92 -8.80
C ARG A 370 -28.26 -22.61 -8.48
N GLN A 371 -28.90 -23.47 -7.71
CA GLN A 371 -30.25 -23.21 -7.17
C GLN A 371 -30.20 -22.02 -6.19
N ASP A 372 -29.24 -22.01 -5.27
CA ASP A 372 -28.94 -20.83 -4.45
C ASP A 372 -27.84 -20.00 -5.15
N LYS A 373 -28.24 -18.82 -5.61
CA LYS A 373 -27.40 -17.88 -6.35
C LYS A 373 -26.63 -16.92 -5.45
N ARG A 374 -26.67 -17.12 -4.11
CA ARG A 374 -25.87 -16.31 -3.18
C ARG A 374 -24.39 -16.47 -3.45
N PRO A 375 -23.63 -15.37 -3.40
CA PRO A 375 -22.18 -15.42 -3.55
C PRO A 375 -21.50 -16.37 -2.57
N MET A 376 -20.50 -17.08 -3.05
CA MET A 376 -19.57 -17.89 -2.26
C MET A 376 -18.13 -17.52 -2.61
N LEU A 377 -17.16 -17.81 -1.72
CA LEU A 377 -15.74 -17.58 -2.00
C LEU A 377 -15.28 -18.30 -3.27
N SER A 378 -15.82 -19.49 -3.54
CA SER A 378 -15.53 -20.24 -4.76
C SER A 378 -15.96 -19.55 -6.06
N ASP A 379 -16.84 -18.54 -6.01
CA ASP A 379 -17.27 -17.78 -7.19
C ASP A 379 -16.22 -16.74 -7.63
N LEU A 380 -15.20 -16.52 -6.80
CA LEU A 380 -13.99 -15.76 -7.12
C LEU A 380 -12.94 -16.62 -7.87
N ARG A 381 -13.30 -17.78 -8.38
CA ARG A 381 -12.44 -18.90 -8.85
C ARG A 381 -11.45 -18.59 -9.97
N GLU A 382 -11.60 -17.55 -10.74
CA GLU A 382 -10.54 -17.09 -11.66
C GLU A 382 -9.39 -16.42 -10.90
N SER A 383 -9.48 -16.33 -9.57
CA SER A 383 -8.64 -15.55 -8.68
C SER A 383 -8.52 -16.21 -7.30
N GLY A 384 -8.16 -17.51 -7.22
CA GLY A 384 -8.00 -18.20 -5.93
C GLY A 384 -7.03 -17.54 -4.95
N SER A 385 -6.13 -16.71 -5.44
CA SER A 385 -5.24 -15.88 -4.66
C SER A 385 -5.94 -14.66 -4.03
N ILE A 386 -6.96 -14.08 -4.68
CA ILE A 386 -7.72 -12.95 -4.09
C ILE A 386 -8.37 -13.38 -2.78
N GLU A 387 -8.90 -14.62 -2.74
CA GLU A 387 -9.43 -15.18 -1.51
C GLU A 387 -8.39 -15.23 -0.38
N GLN A 388 -7.13 -15.56 -0.71
CA GLN A 388 -6.05 -15.65 0.29
C GLN A 388 -5.57 -14.28 0.74
N ASP A 389 -5.39 -13.34 -0.18
CA ASP A 389 -4.79 -12.02 0.06
C ASP A 389 -5.74 -11.04 0.75
N ALA A 390 -7.04 -11.07 0.41
CA ALA A 390 -8.02 -10.18 1.00
C ALA A 390 -8.24 -10.47 2.50
N ASP A 391 -8.35 -9.44 3.30
CA ASP A 391 -8.68 -9.54 4.73
C ASP A 391 -10.19 -9.67 4.94
N ILE A 392 -10.95 -8.94 4.14
CA ILE A 392 -12.43 -8.95 4.16
C ILE A 392 -12.92 -9.17 2.74
N VAL A 393 -13.89 -10.09 2.58
CA VAL A 393 -14.58 -10.34 1.31
C VAL A 393 -16.07 -10.22 1.55
N MET A 394 -16.72 -9.35 0.80
CA MET A 394 -18.17 -9.13 0.85
C MET A 394 -18.81 -9.46 -0.50
N GLY A 395 -19.92 -10.16 -0.47
CA GLY A 395 -20.71 -10.49 -1.66
C GLY A 395 -22.08 -9.79 -1.64
N ILE A 396 -22.49 -9.21 -2.74
CA ILE A 396 -23.82 -8.57 -2.88
C ILE A 396 -24.77 -9.57 -3.53
N TYR A 397 -25.93 -9.77 -2.90
CA TYR A 397 -27.01 -10.57 -3.44
C TYR A 397 -28.34 -9.82 -3.37
N ARG A 398 -29.04 -9.75 -4.49
CA ARG A 398 -30.38 -9.17 -4.58
C ARG A 398 -31.32 -10.20 -5.18
N GLU A 399 -32.22 -10.73 -4.35
CA GLU A 399 -33.18 -11.73 -4.80
C GLU A 399 -34.17 -11.12 -5.83
N GLY A 400 -34.62 -9.88 -5.62
CA GLY A 400 -35.48 -9.16 -6.54
C GLY A 400 -34.91 -8.91 -7.93
N TYR A 401 -33.58 -9.07 -8.13
CA TYR A 401 -32.98 -9.06 -9.46
C TYR A 401 -33.31 -10.32 -10.26
N TYR A 402 -33.46 -11.47 -9.60
CA TYR A 402 -33.79 -12.75 -10.22
C TYR A 402 -35.28 -13.05 -10.21
N ASN A 403 -36.01 -12.58 -9.20
CA ASN A 403 -37.42 -12.79 -9.01
C ASN A 403 -38.08 -11.47 -8.54
N GLN A 404 -38.85 -10.84 -9.41
CA GLN A 404 -39.53 -9.58 -9.12
C GLN A 404 -40.84 -9.75 -8.34
N GLU A 405 -41.32 -10.98 -8.20
CA GLU A 405 -42.60 -11.29 -7.53
C GLU A 405 -42.48 -11.46 -6.02
N ILE A 406 -41.31 -11.17 -5.44
CA ILE A 406 -41.11 -11.26 -4.00
C ILE A 406 -41.65 -10.02 -3.27
N GLU A 407 -41.94 -10.17 -1.99
CA GLU A 407 -42.56 -9.13 -1.14
C GLU A 407 -41.69 -7.85 -1.08
N ASN A 408 -40.35 -7.98 -1.01
CA ASN A 408 -39.46 -6.83 -1.03
C ASN A 408 -38.34 -7.02 -2.10
N PRO A 409 -38.55 -6.59 -3.35
CA PRO A 409 -37.60 -6.76 -4.45
C PRO A 409 -36.34 -5.89 -4.30
N ASN A 410 -36.37 -4.90 -3.42
CA ASN A 410 -35.28 -4.00 -3.16
C ASN A 410 -34.38 -4.42 -1.99
N LEU A 411 -34.78 -5.48 -1.28
CA LEU A 411 -33.92 -6.03 -0.21
C LEU A 411 -32.65 -6.61 -0.81
N THR A 412 -31.53 -6.21 -0.23
CA THR A 412 -30.20 -6.62 -0.63
C THR A 412 -29.50 -7.26 0.54
N GLU A 413 -28.98 -8.48 0.37
CA GLU A 413 -28.09 -9.09 1.34
C GLU A 413 -26.64 -8.71 1.00
N LEU A 414 -25.94 -8.08 1.93
CA LEU A 414 -24.50 -7.91 1.91
C LEU A 414 -23.91 -9.02 2.77
N ILE A 415 -23.25 -9.98 2.13
CA ILE A 415 -22.78 -11.21 2.78
C ILE A 415 -21.28 -11.09 3.00
N VAL A 416 -20.86 -11.04 4.27
CA VAL A 416 -19.45 -11.08 4.65
C VAL A 416 -18.98 -12.54 4.58
N LEU A 417 -18.30 -12.87 3.48
CA LEU A 417 -17.83 -14.22 3.15
C LEU A 417 -16.54 -14.60 3.86
N LYS A 418 -15.68 -13.57 4.09
CA LYS A 418 -14.42 -13.70 4.81
C LYS A 418 -14.21 -12.46 5.66
N ASN A 419 -13.76 -12.65 6.90
CA ASN A 419 -13.38 -11.58 7.80
C ASN A 419 -12.23 -12.05 8.70
N ARG A 420 -11.04 -11.45 8.55
CA ARG A 420 -9.88 -11.78 9.42
C ARG A 420 -9.97 -11.15 10.80
N HIS A 421 -10.84 -10.16 10.99
CA HIS A 421 -10.96 -9.40 12.23
C HIS A 421 -12.17 -9.80 13.08
N GLY A 422 -13.05 -10.67 12.56
CA GLY A 422 -14.27 -11.03 13.25
C GLY A 422 -15.09 -12.10 12.56
N GLU A 423 -16.38 -12.06 12.76
CA GLU A 423 -17.31 -13.07 12.26
C GLU A 423 -17.72 -12.80 10.80
N THR A 424 -18.03 -13.88 10.09
CA THR A 424 -18.75 -13.85 8.81
C THR A 424 -20.26 -13.80 9.07
N GLY A 425 -21.03 -13.43 8.06
CA GLY A 425 -22.50 -13.38 8.18
C GLY A 425 -23.11 -12.52 7.10
N LYS A 426 -24.40 -12.22 7.24
CA LYS A 426 -25.13 -11.39 6.30
C LYS A 426 -25.83 -10.23 7.01
N ASP A 427 -25.88 -9.10 6.33
CA ASP A 427 -26.55 -7.89 6.75
C ASP A 427 -27.49 -7.42 5.63
N ASN A 428 -28.63 -6.90 6.00
CA ASN A 428 -29.65 -6.47 5.05
C ASN A 428 -29.54 -4.98 4.77
N LEU A 429 -29.56 -4.63 3.50
CA LEU A 429 -29.58 -3.27 3.00
C LEU A 429 -30.81 -3.07 2.10
N GLN A 430 -31.28 -1.83 1.99
CA GLN A 430 -32.33 -1.44 1.07
C GLN A 430 -31.74 -0.79 -0.18
N TRP A 431 -31.98 -1.35 -1.35
CA TRP A 431 -31.61 -0.76 -2.62
C TRP A 431 -32.61 0.29 -3.08
N GLN A 432 -32.15 1.46 -3.42
CA GLN A 432 -32.91 2.53 -4.02
C GLN A 432 -32.39 2.77 -5.45
N GLY A 433 -32.98 2.05 -6.40
CA GLY A 433 -32.54 2.00 -7.79
C GLY A 433 -32.54 3.34 -8.50
N GLU A 434 -33.57 4.16 -8.21
CA GLU A 434 -33.72 5.51 -8.79
C GLU A 434 -32.52 6.42 -8.46
N TYR A 435 -32.01 6.31 -7.23
CA TYR A 435 -30.90 7.12 -6.71
C TYR A 435 -29.55 6.39 -6.75
N THR A 436 -29.54 5.16 -7.27
CA THR A 436 -28.34 4.30 -7.32
C THR A 436 -27.62 4.16 -5.97
N THR A 437 -28.37 4.09 -4.87
CA THR A 437 -27.85 4.09 -3.51
C THR A 437 -28.38 2.90 -2.69
N PHE A 438 -27.57 2.49 -1.70
CA PHE A 438 -27.98 1.56 -0.65
C PHE A 438 -28.15 2.30 0.66
N ARG A 439 -29.08 1.84 1.48
CA ARG A 439 -29.32 2.32 2.84
C ARG A 439 -29.45 1.16 3.81
N ASP A 440 -29.31 1.41 5.10
CA ASP A 440 -29.63 0.43 6.12
C ASP A 440 -31.10 0.01 5.96
N ALA A 441 -31.39 -1.30 6.04
CA ALA A 441 -32.79 -1.76 6.09
C ALA A 441 -33.36 -1.46 7.47
N ASP A 442 -34.56 -0.89 7.50
CA ASP A 442 -35.29 -0.66 8.75
C ASP A 442 -35.64 -1.99 9.42
N ARG A 443 -35.27 -2.14 10.70
CA ARG A 443 -35.56 -3.36 11.49
C ARG A 443 -37.02 -3.55 11.86
N TRP A 444 -37.89 -2.58 11.54
CA TRP A 444 -39.26 -2.53 12.01
C TRP A 444 -40.25 -3.38 11.21
N HIS A 445 -39.80 -4.13 10.20
CA HIS A 445 -40.67 -4.99 9.37
C HIS A 445 -40.45 -6.51 9.55
N ASN A 446 -39.74 -6.94 10.60
CA ASN A 446 -39.49 -8.36 10.87
C ASN A 446 -39.92 -8.77 12.29
N GLU A 447 -41.06 -8.27 12.81
CA GLU A 447 -41.79 -8.87 13.95
C GLU A 447 -43.17 -9.38 13.50
#